data_a4b14b0600471ff609214ed26cea0cc5
#
_entry.id   a4b14b0600471ff609214ed26cea0cc5
#
_cell.length_a   1.000
_cell.length_b   1.000
_cell.length_c   1.000
_cell.angle_alpha   90.00
_cell.angle_beta   90.00
_cell.angle_gamma   90.00
#
_symmetry.space_group_name_H-M   'P 1'
#
loop_
_entity.id
_entity.type
_entity.pdbx_description
1 polymer ?
#
loop_
_entity_poly.entity_id
_entity_poly.type
_entity_poly.pdbx_seq_one_letter_code
_entity_poly.pdbx_strand_id
1 'polypeptide(L)'
;MEGENPISTKSDFIISLCELVVADKYGLTSEERSAIDKCTRRLYNDYLMNNPTKDNMPTLADLNKEFTAPDVINVLSRVHNSLEMYVTGSHN
;
A
#
# COMPACT_ATOMS: atom_id res chain seq x y z
N MET A 1 1.74 20.65 9.56
CA MET A 1 0.35 20.91 9.95
C MET A 1 0.01 20.12 11.20
N GLU A 2 -0.42 20.83 12.20
CA GLU A 2 -0.74 20.15 13.44
C GLU A 2 -1.97 19.30 13.29
N GLY A 3 -2.01 18.21 13.99
CA GLY A 3 -3.12 17.30 13.94
C GLY A 3 -3.16 16.41 12.73
N GLU A 4 -2.24 16.61 11.82
CA GLU A 4 -2.18 15.75 10.64
C GLU A 4 -1.51 14.45 11.00
N ASN A 5 -2.16 13.34 10.70
CA ASN A 5 -1.62 12.01 10.98
C ASN A 5 -0.70 11.58 9.83
N PRO A 6 0.60 11.40 10.08
CA PRO A 6 1.52 11.00 9.01
C PRO A 6 1.13 9.70 8.32
N ILE A 7 0.53 8.77 9.07
CA ILE A 7 0.09 7.50 8.50
C ILE A 7 -1.07 7.74 7.54
N SER A 8 -1.98 8.64 7.91
CA SER A 8 -3.12 8.97 7.06
C SER A 8 -2.66 9.57 5.75
N THR A 9 -1.71 10.50 5.83
CA THR A 9 -1.15 11.14 4.64
C THR A 9 -0.46 10.10 3.75
N LYS A 10 0.29 9.20 4.37
CA LYS A 10 0.97 8.16 3.63
C LYS A 10 -0.03 7.20 2.97
N SER A 11 -1.10 6.89 3.68
CA SER A 11 -2.14 6.02 3.14
C SER A 11 -2.77 6.63 1.89
N ASP A 12 -3.07 7.93 1.95
CA ASP A 12 -3.64 8.62 0.80
C ASP A 12 -2.70 8.59 -0.39
N PHE A 13 -1.42 8.80 -0.14
CA PHE A 13 -0.42 8.73 -1.20
C PHE A 13 -0.36 7.34 -1.83
N ILE A 14 -0.37 6.31 -0.99
CA ILE A 14 -0.30 4.94 -1.46
C ILE A 14 -1.53 4.59 -2.29
N ILE A 15 -2.71 5.01 -1.85
CA ILE A 15 -3.93 4.75 -2.60
C ILE A 15 -3.85 5.40 -3.98
N SER A 16 -3.39 6.65 -4.03
CA SER A 16 -3.23 7.35 -5.31
C SER A 16 -2.24 6.64 -6.22
N LEU A 17 -1.14 6.17 -5.65
CA LEU A 17 -0.14 5.44 -6.40
C LEU A 17 -0.72 4.15 -6.96
N CYS A 18 -1.47 3.42 -6.15
CA CYS A 18 -2.08 2.18 -6.60
C CYS A 18 -3.08 2.42 -7.73
N GLU A 19 -3.81 3.52 -7.67
CA GLU A 19 -4.72 3.86 -8.76
C GLU A 19 -3.98 4.06 -10.07
N LEU A 20 -2.82 4.72 -10.00
CA LEU A 20 -2.01 4.94 -11.19
C LEU A 20 -1.44 3.63 -11.73
N VAL A 21 -0.99 2.77 -10.84
CA VAL A 21 -0.36 1.52 -11.22
C VAL A 21 -1.36 0.56 -11.84
N VAL A 22 -2.56 0.48 -11.26
CA VAL A 22 -3.62 -0.37 -11.78
C VAL A 22 -4.12 0.16 -13.11
N ALA A 23 -4.15 1.49 -13.24
CA ALA A 23 -4.54 2.16 -14.49
C ALA A 23 -5.90 1.72 -15.00
N ASP A 24 -6.82 1.45 -14.09
CA ASP A 24 -8.16 1.05 -14.46
C ASP A 24 -9.01 2.28 -14.74
N LYS A 25 -9.88 2.15 -15.72
CA LYS A 25 -10.75 3.23 -16.13
C LYS A 25 -11.59 3.78 -14.98
N TYR A 26 -12.03 2.91 -14.10
CA TYR A 26 -12.86 3.29 -12.97
C TYR A 26 -12.09 3.47 -11.67
N GLY A 27 -10.77 3.33 -11.71
CA GLY A 27 -9.95 3.44 -10.53
C GLY A 27 -10.10 2.24 -9.61
N LEU A 28 -9.93 2.48 -8.32
CA LEU A 28 -10.04 1.43 -7.32
C LEU A 28 -11.45 1.38 -6.75
N THR A 29 -11.89 0.19 -6.38
CA THR A 29 -13.16 0.06 -5.68
C THR A 29 -13.01 0.54 -4.25
N SER A 30 -14.16 0.80 -3.59
CA SER A 30 -14.15 1.18 -2.18
C SER A 30 -13.48 0.11 -1.32
N GLU A 31 -13.72 -1.14 -1.65
CA GLU A 31 -13.14 -2.25 -0.91
C GLU A 31 -11.63 -2.29 -1.09
N GLU A 32 -11.17 -2.03 -2.30
CA GLU A 32 -9.73 -1.98 -2.55
C GLU A 32 -9.08 -0.84 -1.76
N ARG A 33 -9.71 0.33 -1.77
CA ARG A 33 -9.18 1.47 -1.02
C ARG A 33 -9.11 1.18 0.46
N SER A 34 -10.17 0.61 1.02
CA SER A 34 -10.20 0.27 2.43
C SER A 34 -9.12 -0.74 2.79
N ALA A 35 -8.95 -1.76 1.94
CA ALA A 35 -7.95 -2.78 2.19
C ALA A 35 -6.54 -2.21 2.11
N ILE A 36 -6.29 -1.34 1.15
CA ILE A 36 -4.98 -0.69 1.03
C ILE A 36 -4.69 0.15 2.27
N ASP A 37 -5.68 0.91 2.72
CA ASP A 37 -5.54 1.73 3.92
C ASP A 37 -5.21 0.85 5.13
N LYS A 38 -5.92 -0.25 5.26
CA LYS A 38 -5.69 -1.19 6.36
C LYS A 38 -4.26 -1.72 6.35
N CYS A 39 -3.79 -2.16 5.20
CA CYS A 39 -2.44 -2.69 5.06
C CYS A 39 -1.39 -1.63 5.37
N THR A 40 -1.60 -0.42 4.86
CA THR A 40 -0.68 0.67 5.09
C THR A 40 -0.57 0.99 6.56
N ARG A 41 -1.70 1.08 7.25
CA ARG A 41 -1.71 1.39 8.67
C ARG A 41 -1.02 0.29 9.48
N ARG A 42 -1.27 -0.97 9.14
CA ARG A 42 -0.63 -2.08 9.83
C ARG A 42 0.89 -2.03 9.65
N LEU A 43 1.32 -1.82 8.42
CA LEU A 43 2.74 -1.81 8.11
C LEU A 43 3.47 -0.67 8.82
N TYR A 44 2.90 0.52 8.76
CA TYR A 44 3.57 1.67 9.36
C TYR A 44 3.46 1.70 10.88
N ASN A 45 2.38 1.19 11.44
CA ASN A 45 2.29 1.05 12.89
C ASN A 45 3.37 0.10 13.40
N ASP A 46 3.56 -1.01 12.70
CA ASP A 46 4.59 -1.96 13.06
C ASP A 46 5.97 -1.33 12.98
N TYR A 47 6.20 -0.58 11.91
CA TYR A 47 7.45 0.13 11.74
C TYR A 47 7.70 1.12 12.89
N LEU A 48 6.69 1.90 13.24
CA LEU A 48 6.83 2.91 14.28
C LEU A 48 7.05 2.32 15.66
N MET A 49 6.55 1.12 15.89
CA MET A 49 6.70 0.47 17.17
C MET A 49 8.00 -0.30 17.32
N ASN A 50 8.75 -0.46 16.23
CA ASN A 50 9.97 -1.26 16.22
C ASN A 50 11.17 -0.48 15.71
N ASN A 51 11.67 0.45 16.52
CA ASN A 51 12.88 1.22 16.18
C ASN A 51 12.81 1.85 14.79
N PRO A 52 11.95 2.83 14.61
CA PRO A 52 11.84 3.47 13.28
C PRO A 52 13.12 4.21 12.93
N THR A 53 13.74 3.80 11.84
CA THR A 53 14.92 4.46 11.29
C THR A 53 14.74 4.56 9.79
N LYS A 54 15.59 5.35 9.14
CA LYS A 54 15.56 5.46 7.70
C LYS A 54 15.85 4.11 7.04
N ASP A 55 16.70 3.32 7.67
CA ASP A 55 17.10 2.03 7.10
C ASP A 55 15.99 1.01 7.19
N ASN A 56 15.09 1.17 8.17
CA ASN A 56 13.99 0.23 8.37
C ASN A 56 12.68 0.69 7.76
N MET A 57 12.71 1.84 7.07
CA MET A 57 11.48 2.38 6.51
C MET A 57 10.87 1.41 5.50
N PRO A 58 9.56 1.13 5.61
CA PRO A 58 8.91 0.23 4.68
C PRO A 58 9.01 0.71 3.23
N THR A 59 9.20 -0.24 2.33
CA THR A 59 9.26 0.04 0.91
C THR A 59 7.96 -0.39 0.25
N LEU A 60 7.82 -0.08 -1.03
CA LEU A 60 6.66 -0.55 -1.78
C LEU A 60 6.62 -2.06 -1.87
N ALA A 61 7.80 -2.71 -1.91
CA ALA A 61 7.85 -4.17 -1.92
C ALA A 61 7.31 -4.72 -0.60
N ASP A 62 7.65 -4.07 0.52
CA ASP A 62 7.13 -4.48 1.82
C ASP A 62 5.62 -4.34 1.87
N LEU A 63 5.11 -3.24 1.33
CA LEU A 63 3.68 -2.99 1.30
C LEU A 63 2.97 -4.02 0.43
N ASN A 64 3.56 -4.34 -0.72
CA ASN A 64 2.95 -5.31 -1.61
C ASN A 64 2.86 -6.68 -0.97
N LYS A 65 3.83 -6.99 -0.12
CA LYS A 65 3.81 -8.23 0.63
C LYS A 65 2.64 -8.26 1.60
N GLU A 66 2.33 -7.10 2.21
CA GLU A 66 1.16 -7.01 3.09
C GLU A 66 -0.14 -7.27 2.33
N PHE A 67 -0.17 -6.94 1.05
CA PHE A 67 -1.36 -7.15 0.23
C PHE A 67 -1.66 -8.63 0.02
N THR A 68 -0.72 -9.52 0.33
CA THR A 68 -0.95 -10.97 0.20
C THR A 68 -1.51 -11.59 1.48
N ALA A 69 -1.76 -10.79 2.51
CA ALA A 69 -2.32 -11.30 3.75
C ALA A 69 -3.67 -11.97 3.48
N PRO A 70 -3.98 -13.06 4.18
CA PRO A 70 -5.21 -13.82 3.90
C PRO A 70 -6.48 -13.00 4.00
N ASP A 71 -6.48 -11.97 4.83
CA ASP A 71 -7.69 -11.17 5.03
C ASP A 71 -7.92 -10.15 3.91
N VAL A 72 -6.93 -9.90 3.07
CA VAL A 72 -7.07 -8.88 2.03
C VAL A 72 -6.73 -9.38 0.63
N ILE A 73 -6.08 -10.53 0.49
CA ILE A 73 -5.62 -10.98 -0.82
C ILE A 73 -6.76 -11.14 -1.83
N ASN A 74 -7.92 -11.58 -1.38
CA ASN A 74 -9.06 -11.74 -2.26
C ASN A 74 -9.54 -10.41 -2.84
N VAL A 75 -9.38 -9.35 -2.08
CA VAL A 75 -9.78 -8.01 -2.53
C VAL A 75 -8.67 -7.35 -3.32
N LEU A 76 -7.44 -7.58 -2.92
CA LEU A 76 -6.30 -6.85 -3.46
C LEU A 76 -5.48 -7.61 -4.50
N SER A 77 -5.96 -8.75 -5.00
CA SER A 77 -5.16 -9.52 -5.95
C SER A 77 -4.82 -8.71 -7.20
N ARG A 78 -5.77 -7.96 -7.72
CA ARG A 78 -5.54 -7.11 -8.89
C ARG A 78 -4.49 -6.04 -8.58
N VAL A 79 -4.64 -5.38 -7.45
CA VAL A 79 -3.72 -4.32 -7.04
C VAL A 79 -2.34 -4.92 -6.76
N HIS A 80 -2.32 -6.06 -6.09
CA HIS A 80 -1.06 -6.73 -5.78
C HIS A 80 -0.28 -7.05 -7.06
N ASN A 81 -0.95 -7.63 -8.04
CA ASN A 81 -0.30 -8.00 -9.29
C ASN A 81 0.23 -6.78 -10.02
N SER A 82 -0.55 -5.72 -10.07
CA SER A 82 -0.12 -4.51 -10.75
C SER A 82 1.06 -3.87 -10.04
N LEU A 83 1.02 -3.81 -8.72
CA LEU A 83 2.10 -3.22 -7.96
C LEU A 83 3.36 -4.06 -8.04
N GLU A 84 3.19 -5.38 -8.11
CA GLU A 84 4.34 -6.28 -8.25
C GLU A 84 5.11 -5.96 -9.52
N MET A 85 4.40 -5.79 -10.62
CA MET A 85 5.04 -5.45 -11.89
C MET A 85 5.72 -4.09 -11.82
N TYR A 86 5.11 -3.15 -11.14
CA TYR A 86 5.68 -1.82 -10.99
C TYR A 86 6.97 -1.87 -10.17
N VAL A 87 6.95 -2.61 -9.06
CA VAL A 87 8.10 -2.69 -8.15
C VAL A 87 9.27 -3.45 -8.78
N THR A 88 8.98 -4.54 -9.47
CA THR A 88 10.04 -5.35 -10.07
C THR A 88 10.47 -4.85 -11.43
N GLY A 89 9.67 -3.98 -12.04
CA GLY A 89 9.99 -3.48 -13.37
C GLY A 89 9.79 -4.53 -14.46
N SER A 90 9.06 -5.58 -14.17
CA SER A 90 8.86 -6.69 -15.11
C SER A 90 7.71 -6.45 -16.06
N HIS A 91 7.73 -5.33 -16.69
CA HIS A 91 6.64 -5.01 -17.61
C HIS A 91 7.19 -4.79 -18.98
N ASN A 92 7.65 -5.68 -19.56
CA ASN A 92 8.21 -5.50 -20.90
C ASN A 92 7.20 -5.22 -21.92
#